data_1d4f2302902a45b4e72481db2482f015
#
_entry.id   1d4f2302902a45b4e72481db2482f015
#
_cell.length_a   1.000
_cell.length_b   1.000
_cell.length_c   1.000
_cell.angle_alpha   90.00
_cell.angle_beta   90.00
_cell.angle_gamma   90.00
#
_symmetry.space_group_name_H-M   'P 1'
#
loop_
_entity.id
_entity.type
_entity.pdbx_description
1 polymer ?
#
loop_
_entity_poly.entity_id
_entity_poly.type
_entity_poly.pdbx_seq_one_letter_code
_entity_poly.pdbx_strand_id
1 'polypeptide(L)'
;MTSYKTAVLDNGLRIIVLPSASSVVYCGYQINAGTANEETDEEGIAHFCEHVSFKGTSKRTALDVINCLEQVGGDLNAFTTKTDTVYYSAILKEHLPRA
;
A
#
# COMPACT_ATOMS: atom_id res chain seq x y z
N MET A 1 3.53 -7.93 25.80
CA MET A 1 4.43 -7.77 24.65
C MET A 1 3.78 -8.39 23.42
N THR A 2 3.64 -7.60 22.38
CA THR A 2 3.10 -8.11 21.12
C THR A 2 4.22 -8.75 20.28
N SER A 3 3.93 -9.90 19.70
CA SER A 3 4.83 -10.58 18.80
C SER A 3 4.25 -10.57 17.39
N TYR A 4 5.12 -10.48 16.40
CA TYR A 4 4.71 -10.52 15.01
C TYR A 4 5.05 -11.88 14.40
N LYS A 5 4.33 -12.20 13.32
CA LYS A 5 4.54 -13.42 12.54
C LYS A 5 5.06 -13.04 11.16
N THR A 6 5.95 -13.85 10.63
CA THR A 6 6.51 -13.63 9.30
C THR A 6 6.32 -14.86 8.43
N ALA A 7 6.21 -14.64 7.12
CA ALA A 7 6.13 -15.70 6.12
C ALA A 7 6.75 -15.22 4.82
N VAL A 8 7.17 -16.16 4.00
CA VAL A 8 7.68 -15.87 2.65
C VAL A 8 6.91 -16.75 1.67
N LEU A 9 6.29 -16.15 0.67
CA LEU A 9 5.57 -16.89 -0.36
C LEU A 9 6.57 -17.45 -1.38
N ASP A 10 6.10 -18.40 -2.19
CA ASP A 10 6.93 -19.07 -3.20
C ASP A 10 7.52 -18.09 -4.22
N ASN A 11 6.84 -16.98 -4.49
CA ASN A 11 7.30 -15.92 -5.40
C ASN A 11 8.29 -14.94 -4.75
N GLY A 12 8.67 -15.17 -3.48
CA GLY A 12 9.60 -14.31 -2.75
C GLY A 12 8.95 -13.17 -1.98
N LEU A 13 7.64 -12.98 -2.07
CA LEU A 13 6.94 -11.94 -1.31
C LEU A 13 7.03 -12.24 0.20
N ARG A 14 7.54 -11.26 0.96
CA ARG A 14 7.64 -11.38 2.41
C ARG A 14 6.41 -10.77 3.08
N ILE A 15 5.89 -11.46 4.08
CA ILE A 15 4.70 -11.04 4.80
C ILE A 15 5.05 -10.91 6.27
N ILE A 16 4.61 -9.78 6.88
CA ILE A 16 4.73 -9.55 8.30
C ILE A 16 3.33 -9.25 8.83
N VAL A 17 2.92 -9.97 9.86
CA VAL A 17 1.62 -9.78 10.51
C VAL A 17 1.84 -9.51 11.98
N LEU A 18 1.30 -8.39 12.47
CA LEU A 18 1.28 -8.05 13.89
C LEU A 18 -0.17 -8.15 14.37
N PRO A 19 -0.54 -9.25 15.05
CA PRO A 19 -1.91 -9.39 15.58
C PRO A 19 -2.23 -8.31 16.61
N SER A 20 -3.45 -7.81 16.55
CA SER A 20 -3.94 -6.77 17.47
C SER A 20 -5.39 -7.04 17.83
N ALA A 21 -5.79 -6.62 19.01
CA ALA A 21 -7.18 -6.68 19.46
C ALA A 21 -8.02 -5.51 18.91
N SER A 22 -7.39 -4.57 18.21
CA SER A 22 -8.09 -3.42 17.62
C SER A 22 -9.08 -3.85 16.55
N SER A 23 -10.18 -3.11 16.42
CA SER A 23 -11.12 -3.29 15.32
C SER A 23 -10.63 -2.65 14.01
N VAL A 24 -9.58 -1.82 14.08
CA VAL A 24 -8.96 -1.18 12.91
C VAL A 24 -7.72 -1.97 12.51
N VAL A 25 -7.61 -2.24 11.21
CA VAL A 25 -6.47 -2.95 10.63
C VAL A 25 -5.69 -1.99 9.73
N TYR A 26 -4.38 -2.01 9.89
CA TYR A 26 -3.45 -1.31 9.00
C TYR A 26 -2.79 -2.36 8.11
N CYS A 27 -2.90 -2.19 6.81
CA CYS A 27 -2.29 -3.11 5.86
C CYS A 27 -1.66 -2.34 4.71
N GLY A 28 -0.67 -2.92 4.07
CA GLY A 28 -0.02 -2.26 2.95
C GLY A 28 1.10 -3.07 2.33
N TYR A 29 1.68 -2.48 1.30
CA TYR A 29 2.82 -3.02 0.58
C TYR A 29 3.98 -2.05 0.68
N GLN A 30 5.15 -2.56 1.05
CA GLN A 30 6.39 -1.81 1.04
C GLN A 30 7.27 -2.37 -0.08
N ILE A 31 7.63 -1.49 -1.03
CA ILE A 31 8.47 -1.84 -2.17
C ILE A 31 9.84 -1.23 -1.94
N ASN A 32 10.88 -2.04 -2.02
CA ASN A 32 12.27 -1.58 -1.83
C ASN A 32 12.76 -0.90 -3.11
N ALA A 33 12.10 0.18 -3.48
CA ALA A 33 12.43 1.03 -4.62
C ALA A 33 11.92 2.44 -4.34
N GLY A 34 12.77 3.43 -4.46
CA GLY A 34 12.45 4.82 -4.21
C GLY A 34 13.22 5.73 -5.13
N THR A 35 13.29 7.02 -4.80
CA THR A 35 13.91 8.01 -5.66
C THR A 35 15.41 7.77 -5.89
N ALA A 36 16.09 7.12 -4.93
CA ALA A 36 17.52 6.79 -5.06
C ALA A 36 17.79 5.71 -6.13
N ASN A 37 16.77 4.96 -6.53
CA ASN A 37 16.88 3.94 -7.57
C ASN A 37 16.67 4.50 -8.98
N GLU A 38 16.29 5.77 -9.09
CA GLU A 38 16.09 6.43 -10.37
C GLU A 38 17.42 6.80 -11.02
N GLU A 39 17.51 6.61 -12.34
CA GLU A 39 18.63 7.10 -13.10
C GLU A 39 18.44 8.59 -13.40
N THR A 40 19.48 9.27 -13.90
CA THR A 40 19.44 10.73 -14.11
C THR A 40 18.30 11.18 -15.02
N ASP A 41 17.94 10.38 -16.01
CA ASP A 41 16.87 10.67 -16.96
C ASP A 41 15.49 10.20 -16.48
N GLU A 42 15.43 9.62 -15.27
CA GLU A 42 14.20 9.07 -14.69
C GLU A 42 13.73 9.84 -13.45
N GLU A 43 14.22 11.05 -13.23
CA GLU A 43 13.87 11.85 -12.06
C GLU A 43 12.36 12.03 -11.93
N GLY A 44 11.83 11.71 -10.75
CA GLY A 44 10.41 11.81 -10.45
C GLY A 44 9.58 10.59 -10.82
N ILE A 45 10.17 9.56 -11.40
CA ILE A 45 9.42 8.38 -11.84
C ILE A 45 8.78 7.62 -10.68
N ALA A 46 9.50 7.46 -9.57
CA ALA A 46 8.96 6.76 -8.40
C ALA A 46 7.73 7.47 -7.85
N HIS A 47 7.81 8.78 -7.71
CA HIS A 47 6.69 9.63 -7.27
C HIS A 47 5.54 9.58 -8.28
N PHE A 48 5.86 9.60 -9.58
CA PHE A 48 4.87 9.52 -10.64
C PHE A 48 4.14 8.17 -10.63
N CYS A 49 4.85 7.06 -10.43
CA CYS A 49 4.25 5.73 -10.32
C CYS A 49 3.29 5.66 -9.13
N GLU A 50 3.68 6.23 -7.98
CA GLU A 50 2.80 6.35 -6.83
C GLU A 50 1.52 7.10 -7.21
N HIS A 51 1.65 8.24 -7.86
CA HIS A 51 0.53 9.07 -8.27
C HIS A 51 -0.40 8.34 -9.25
N VAL A 52 0.16 7.68 -10.26
CA VAL A 52 -0.59 6.93 -11.28
C VAL A 52 -1.38 5.77 -10.68
N SER A 53 -0.87 5.15 -9.61
CA SER A 53 -1.56 4.04 -8.94
C SER A 53 -2.95 4.42 -8.42
N PHE A 54 -3.20 5.72 -8.20
CA PHE A 54 -4.49 6.24 -7.74
C PHE A 54 -5.37 6.77 -8.88
N LYS A 55 -4.93 6.67 -10.13
CA LYS A 55 -5.64 7.23 -11.28
C LYS A 55 -6.58 6.24 -11.97
N GLY A 56 -6.58 5.00 -11.52
CA GLY A 56 -7.51 4.01 -12.03
C GLY A 56 -6.84 2.85 -12.74
N THR A 57 -7.66 1.93 -13.16
CA THR A 57 -7.26 0.71 -13.88
C THR A 57 -8.23 0.51 -15.05
N SER A 58 -8.06 -0.58 -15.79
CA SER A 58 -9.02 -0.94 -16.85
C SER A 58 -10.42 -1.24 -16.33
N LYS A 59 -10.56 -1.56 -15.03
CA LYS A 59 -11.82 -1.91 -14.40
C LYS A 59 -12.36 -0.84 -13.45
N ARG A 60 -11.55 0.13 -13.06
CA ARG A 60 -11.90 1.15 -12.07
C ARG A 60 -11.43 2.52 -12.51
N THR A 61 -12.30 3.52 -12.38
CA THR A 61 -11.92 4.92 -12.58
C THR A 61 -11.10 5.42 -11.38
N ALA A 62 -10.51 6.62 -11.51
CA ALA A 62 -9.81 7.24 -10.39
C ALA A 62 -10.72 7.40 -9.17
N LEU A 63 -11.98 7.78 -9.40
CA LEU A 63 -12.97 7.94 -8.33
C LEU A 63 -13.28 6.59 -7.68
N ASP A 64 -13.38 5.52 -8.46
CA ASP A 64 -13.62 4.18 -7.93
C ASP A 64 -12.48 3.71 -7.01
N VAL A 65 -11.23 4.02 -7.38
CA VAL A 65 -10.07 3.69 -6.54
C VAL A 65 -10.16 4.38 -5.19
N ILE A 66 -10.47 5.67 -5.18
CA ILE A 66 -10.61 6.45 -3.94
C ILE A 66 -11.79 5.95 -3.12
N ASN A 67 -12.94 5.74 -3.75
CA ASN A 67 -14.17 5.38 -3.06
C ASN A 67 -14.19 3.94 -2.53
N CYS A 68 -13.35 3.07 -3.05
CA CYS A 68 -13.34 1.66 -2.65
C CYS A 68 -13.24 1.49 -1.12
N LEU A 69 -12.42 2.29 -0.47
CA LEU A 69 -12.30 2.28 0.99
C LEU A 69 -13.08 3.40 1.67
N GLU A 70 -13.21 4.57 1.05
CA GLU A 70 -13.92 5.70 1.66
C GLU A 70 -15.39 5.37 1.93
N GLN A 71 -16.02 4.57 1.08
CA GLN A 71 -17.43 4.15 1.26
C GLN A 71 -17.66 3.40 2.58
N VAL A 72 -16.62 2.79 3.13
CA VAL A 72 -16.70 2.03 4.38
C VAL A 72 -15.85 2.68 5.48
N GLY A 73 -15.50 3.94 5.31
CA GLY A 73 -14.76 4.71 6.32
C GLY A 73 -13.26 4.43 6.38
N GLY A 74 -12.70 3.78 5.38
CA GLY A 74 -11.28 3.49 5.31
C GLY A 74 -10.48 4.60 4.65
N ASP A 75 -9.16 4.61 4.91
CA ASP A 75 -8.19 5.50 4.28
C ASP A 75 -7.27 4.72 3.37
N LEU A 76 -6.92 5.31 2.25
CA LEU A 76 -5.92 4.76 1.32
C LEU A 76 -4.86 5.84 1.08
N ASN A 77 -3.60 5.51 1.36
CA ASN A 77 -2.49 6.43 1.29
C ASN A 77 -1.24 5.77 0.72
N ALA A 78 -0.31 6.59 0.30
CA ALA A 78 0.99 6.13 -0.16
C ALA A 78 2.03 7.21 0.05
N PHE A 79 3.30 6.82 0.13
CA PHE A 79 4.41 7.76 0.12
C PHE A 79 5.65 7.11 -0.51
N THR A 80 6.51 7.96 -1.05
CA THR A 80 7.77 7.55 -1.66
C THR A 80 8.92 8.23 -0.93
N THR A 81 9.90 7.43 -0.53
CA THR A 81 11.14 7.93 0.05
C THR A 81 12.30 7.64 -0.90
N LYS A 82 13.53 7.91 -0.46
CA LYS A 82 14.73 7.60 -1.27
C LYS A 82 14.92 6.10 -1.47
N THR A 83 14.50 5.28 -0.52
CA THR A 83 14.76 3.83 -0.53
C THR A 83 13.52 2.99 -0.73
N ASP A 84 12.33 3.52 -0.43
CA ASP A 84 11.10 2.73 -0.40
C ASP A 84 9.93 3.49 -0.99
N THR A 85 8.97 2.73 -1.52
CA THR A 85 7.62 3.21 -1.85
C THR A 85 6.65 2.36 -1.05
N VAL A 86 5.73 3.01 -0.33
CA VAL A 86 4.79 2.33 0.55
C VAL A 86 3.36 2.71 0.16
N TYR A 87 2.53 1.70 -0.04
CA TYR A 87 1.08 1.83 -0.23
C TYR A 87 0.40 1.21 0.98
N TYR A 88 -0.42 1.97 1.68
CA TYR A 88 -1.05 1.47 2.90
C TYR A 88 -2.47 1.97 3.07
N SER A 89 -3.24 1.25 3.87
CA SER A 89 -4.60 1.60 4.20
C SER A 89 -4.91 1.29 5.65
N ALA A 90 -5.88 2.01 6.20
CA ALA A 90 -6.44 1.77 7.53
C ALA A 90 -7.95 1.55 7.37
N ILE A 91 -8.46 0.46 7.89
CA ILE A 91 -9.86 0.07 7.68
C ILE A 91 -10.33 -0.84 8.82
N LEU A 92 -11.66 -0.90 9.03
CA LEU A 92 -12.23 -1.87 9.94
C LEU A 92 -11.96 -3.28 9.42
N LYS A 93 -11.64 -4.20 10.32
CA LYS A 93 -11.21 -5.57 9.94
C LYS A 93 -12.23 -6.32 9.09
N GLU A 94 -13.50 -6.03 9.23
CA GLU A 94 -14.57 -6.67 8.46
C GLU A 94 -14.55 -6.28 6.98
N HIS A 95 -13.91 -5.15 6.63
CA HIS A 95 -13.78 -4.65 5.27
C HIS A 95 -12.38 -4.86 4.69
N LEU A 96 -11.52 -5.59 5.38
CA LEU A 96 -10.13 -5.83 4.97
C LEU A 96 -9.99 -6.32 3.52
N PRO A 97 -10.85 -7.21 3.00
CA PRO A 97 -10.74 -7.65 1.61
C PRO A 97 -10.83 -6.56 0.55
N ARG A 98 -11.38 -5.39 0.91
CA ARG A 98 -11.45 -4.25 -0.02
C ARG A 98 -10.12 -3.50 -0.15
N ALA A 99 -9.29 -3.61 0.86
CA ALA A 99 -8.03 -2.85 0.92
C ALA A 99 -6.98 -3.36 -0.07
#